data_4c612c576e0d946f2d4ebb5e6cbfd180
#
_entry.id   4c612c576e0d946f2d4ebb5e6cbfd180
#
_cell.length_a   1.000
_cell.length_b   1.000
_cell.length_c   1.000
_cell.angle_alpha   90.00
_cell.angle_beta   90.00
_cell.angle_gamma   90.00
#
_symmetry.space_group_name_H-M   'P 1'
#
loop_
_entity.id
_entity.type
_entity.pdbx_description
1 polymer ?
#
loop_
_entity_poly.entity_id
_entity_poly.type
_entity_poly.pdbx_seq_one_letter_code
_entity_poly.pdbx_strand_id
1 'polypeptide(L)'
;MMESKILTYDSVEISFDGKAVVHDVSFSLAPGEILGLVGESGSGKSTLIKAAMGLLGFDGLVTRGNICYMGQNILDISEKEKRKIRGAKIGMIFQDAGASLSPIRTIGDQIYESMRAHEKVSKSAAKKRAMELFDKLNFKDSQRVWDSYPFELSGGMNQRVGIAIAMLMNPPILFADEPTSALDVSVQRQVIKEMLRLRELFGTAIVIVTHDIGVVRAMADTVLVLKDGKTVEYGEAGKVLNDPQDPYTKKLLSAVPRLKRKEKA
;
A
#
# COMPACT_ATOMS: atom_id res chain seq x y z
N MET A 1 5.91 -11.28 25.46
CA MET A 1 6.35 -9.94 25.05
C MET A 1 5.26 -9.39 24.17
N MET A 2 4.64 -8.23 24.47
CA MET A 2 3.73 -7.57 23.53
C MET A 2 4.54 -7.19 22.30
N GLU A 3 4.20 -7.76 21.14
CA GLU A 3 4.79 -7.34 19.88
C GLU A 3 4.54 -5.84 19.70
N SER A 4 5.62 -5.08 19.47
CA SER A 4 5.52 -3.63 19.29
C SER A 4 4.75 -3.35 17.99
N LYS A 5 3.56 -2.74 18.10
CA LYS A 5 2.77 -2.33 16.93
C LYS A 5 3.37 -1.07 16.32
N ILE A 6 3.62 -1.09 15.00
CA ILE A 6 4.14 0.07 14.27
C ILE A 6 3.02 1.02 13.83
N LEU A 7 1.84 0.46 13.55
CA LEU A 7 0.63 1.21 13.19
C LEU A 7 -0.57 0.62 13.92
N THR A 8 -1.44 1.48 14.43
CA THR A 8 -2.67 1.07 15.09
C THR A 8 -3.82 1.98 14.69
N TYR A 9 -4.93 1.39 14.29
CA TYR A 9 -6.23 2.04 14.18
C TYR A 9 -7.06 1.60 15.37
N ASP A 10 -7.66 2.54 16.07
CA ASP A 10 -8.49 2.28 17.26
C ASP A 10 -9.83 2.98 17.11
N SER A 11 -10.89 2.20 16.90
CA SER A 11 -12.28 2.64 16.77
C SER A 11 -12.47 3.80 15.78
N VAL A 12 -11.79 3.71 14.62
CA VAL A 12 -11.76 4.78 13.63
C VAL A 12 -13.09 4.89 12.88
N GLU A 13 -13.65 6.10 12.89
CA GLU A 13 -14.79 6.52 12.08
C GLU A 13 -14.36 7.63 11.13
N ILE A 14 -14.80 7.55 9.86
CA ILE A 14 -14.48 8.55 8.84
C ILE A 14 -15.77 8.99 8.15
N SER A 15 -15.95 10.30 8.05
CA SER A 15 -17.11 10.91 7.40
C SER A 15 -16.69 11.81 6.24
N PHE A 16 -17.58 11.93 5.24
CA PHE A 16 -17.52 12.92 4.17
C PHE A 16 -18.83 13.70 4.18
N ASP A 17 -18.77 15.03 4.18
CA ASP A 17 -19.94 15.92 4.30
C ASP A 17 -20.87 15.54 5.46
N GLY A 18 -20.29 15.15 6.60
CA GLY A 18 -21.04 14.72 7.79
C GLY A 18 -21.67 13.32 7.70
N LYS A 19 -21.50 12.60 6.57
CA LYS A 19 -22.00 11.24 6.40
C LYS A 19 -20.87 10.24 6.64
N ALA A 20 -21.04 9.39 7.65
CA ALA A 20 -20.07 8.35 7.96
C ALA A 20 -20.00 7.30 6.84
N VAL A 21 -18.78 6.97 6.41
CA VAL A 21 -18.47 5.96 5.39
C VAL A 21 -17.57 4.85 5.90
N VAL A 22 -16.89 5.07 7.03
CA VAL A 22 -16.15 4.06 7.78
C VAL A 22 -16.63 4.12 9.23
N HIS A 23 -16.90 2.96 9.83
CA HIS A 23 -17.56 2.84 11.11
C HIS A 23 -16.78 1.92 12.03
N ASP A 24 -16.20 2.47 13.10
CA ASP A 24 -15.59 1.74 14.22
C ASP A 24 -14.57 0.66 13.81
N VAL A 25 -13.65 1.05 12.90
CA VAL A 25 -12.64 0.12 12.39
C VAL A 25 -11.41 0.13 13.29
N SER A 26 -11.02 -1.06 13.76
CA SER A 26 -9.83 -1.27 14.57
C SER A 26 -8.96 -2.38 14.00
N PHE A 27 -7.66 -2.12 13.88
CA PHE A 27 -6.64 -3.10 13.53
C PHE A 27 -5.26 -2.62 13.95
N SER A 28 -4.30 -3.50 13.88
CA SER A 28 -2.90 -3.14 14.13
C SER A 28 -1.97 -3.84 13.15
N LEU A 29 -0.80 -3.26 12.95
CA LEU A 29 0.25 -3.76 12.08
C LEU A 29 1.56 -3.88 12.86
N ALA A 30 2.19 -5.04 12.85
CA ALA A 30 3.51 -5.25 13.43
C ALA A 30 4.62 -4.88 12.41
N PRO A 31 5.87 -4.61 12.84
CA PRO A 31 6.98 -4.44 11.93
C PRO A 31 7.15 -5.65 11.01
N GLY A 32 7.29 -5.43 9.70
CA GLY A 32 7.45 -6.48 8.71
C GLY A 32 6.20 -7.33 8.42
N GLU A 33 5.06 -7.04 9.06
CA GLU A 33 3.78 -7.70 8.79
C GLU A 33 3.15 -7.18 7.50
N ILE A 34 2.44 -8.07 6.79
CA ILE A 34 1.60 -7.70 5.64
C ILE A 34 0.13 -7.90 6.01
N LEU A 35 -0.61 -6.80 6.07
CA LEU A 35 -2.06 -6.80 6.26
C LEU A 35 -2.76 -6.66 4.91
N GLY A 36 -3.59 -7.64 4.55
CA GLY A 36 -4.52 -7.57 3.42
C GLY A 36 -5.84 -6.90 3.84
N LEU A 37 -6.16 -5.76 3.25
CA LEU A 37 -7.44 -5.06 3.46
C LEU A 37 -8.34 -5.33 2.25
N VAL A 38 -9.36 -6.16 2.43
CA VAL A 38 -10.21 -6.68 1.36
C VAL A 38 -11.68 -6.30 1.52
N GLY A 39 -12.42 -6.31 0.43
CA GLY A 39 -13.84 -5.99 0.37
C GLY A 39 -14.26 -5.47 -1.01
N GLU A 40 -15.55 -5.30 -1.24
CA GLU A 40 -16.09 -4.75 -2.49
C GLU A 40 -15.62 -3.30 -2.72
N SER A 41 -15.73 -2.83 -3.99
CA SER A 41 -15.48 -1.41 -4.31
C SER A 41 -16.41 -0.52 -3.49
N GLY A 42 -15.87 0.61 -2.98
CA GLY A 42 -16.67 1.52 -2.14
C GLY A 42 -16.80 1.10 -0.67
N SER A 43 -16.25 -0.03 -0.22
CA SER A 43 -16.35 -0.45 1.18
C SER A 43 -15.50 0.36 2.18
N GLY A 44 -14.73 1.37 1.74
CA GLY A 44 -13.95 2.25 2.62
C GLY A 44 -12.46 1.90 2.76
N LYS A 45 -11.94 0.88 2.05
CA LYS A 45 -10.53 0.43 2.13
C LYS A 45 -9.51 1.52 1.86
N SER A 46 -9.59 2.15 0.69
CA SER A 46 -8.70 3.25 0.31
C SER A 46 -8.87 4.47 1.21
N THR A 47 -10.07 4.67 1.74
CA THR A 47 -10.37 5.74 2.70
C THR A 47 -9.56 5.57 3.99
N LEU A 48 -9.45 4.34 4.50
CA LEU A 48 -8.65 4.05 5.70
C LEU A 48 -7.19 4.43 5.53
N ILE A 49 -6.53 3.96 4.45
CA ILE A 49 -5.10 4.29 4.25
C ILE A 49 -4.89 5.77 3.93
N LYS A 50 -5.83 6.43 3.20
CA LYS A 50 -5.79 7.88 2.95
C LYS A 50 -5.95 8.70 4.23
N ALA A 51 -6.73 8.20 5.22
CA ALA A 51 -6.89 8.87 6.51
C ALA A 51 -5.55 8.98 7.26
N ALA A 52 -4.77 7.90 7.35
CA ALA A 52 -3.44 7.92 7.96
C ALA A 52 -2.46 8.85 7.22
N MET A 53 -2.63 9.00 5.91
CA MET A 53 -1.82 9.91 5.10
C MET A 53 -2.32 11.36 5.16
N GLY A 54 -3.47 11.65 5.80
CA GLY A 54 -4.12 12.96 5.74
C GLY A 54 -4.48 13.38 4.32
N LEU A 55 -4.96 12.42 3.51
CA LEU A 55 -5.30 12.57 2.09
C LEU A 55 -6.80 12.34 1.83
N LEU A 56 -7.65 12.63 2.81
CA LEU A 56 -9.12 12.47 2.67
C LEU A 56 -9.77 13.53 1.79
N GLY A 57 -9.07 14.61 1.44
CA GLY A 57 -9.64 15.76 0.75
C GLY A 57 -10.29 16.76 1.71
N PHE A 58 -10.99 17.76 1.15
CA PHE A 58 -11.55 18.85 1.94
C PHE A 58 -12.77 18.43 2.77
N ASP A 59 -13.55 17.48 2.27
CA ASP A 59 -14.83 17.06 2.85
C ASP A 59 -14.69 15.84 3.76
N GLY A 60 -13.48 15.23 3.79
CA GLY A 60 -13.19 14.01 4.54
C GLY A 60 -12.55 14.28 5.90
N LEU A 61 -13.09 13.70 6.96
CA LEU A 61 -12.60 13.86 8.33
C LEU A 61 -12.67 12.54 9.11
N VAL A 62 -11.64 12.26 9.90
CA VAL A 62 -11.74 11.25 10.96
C VAL A 62 -12.53 11.87 12.11
N THR A 63 -13.75 11.38 12.32
CA THR A 63 -14.71 11.95 13.29
C THR A 63 -14.58 11.31 14.66
N ARG A 64 -14.02 10.09 14.74
CA ARG A 64 -13.82 9.36 15.98
C ARG A 64 -12.62 8.41 15.88
N GLY A 65 -12.06 8.05 17.02
CA GLY A 65 -10.96 7.08 17.13
C GLY A 65 -9.59 7.70 16.88
N ASN A 66 -8.57 6.85 16.88
CA ASN A 66 -7.18 7.25 16.77
C ASN A 66 -6.46 6.45 15.68
N ILE A 67 -5.51 7.09 15.00
CA ILE A 67 -4.56 6.43 14.12
C ILE A 67 -3.17 6.72 14.68
N CYS A 68 -2.50 5.69 15.20
CA CYS A 68 -1.21 5.87 15.87
C CYS A 68 -0.08 5.25 15.04
N TYR A 69 0.96 6.01 14.76
CA TYR A 69 2.24 5.55 14.23
C TYR A 69 3.26 5.51 15.38
N MET A 70 3.80 4.32 15.69
CA MET A 70 4.73 4.10 16.81
C MET A 70 4.24 4.71 18.15
N GLY A 71 2.94 4.57 18.43
CA GLY A 71 2.29 5.06 19.64
C GLY A 71 1.90 6.54 19.63
N GLN A 72 2.31 7.32 18.62
CA GLN A 72 1.91 8.72 18.47
C GLN A 72 0.66 8.83 17.57
N ASN A 73 -0.40 9.48 18.05
CA ASN A 73 -1.57 9.77 17.24
C ASN A 73 -1.21 10.77 16.11
N ILE A 74 -1.27 10.31 14.86
CA ILE A 74 -0.91 11.11 13.69
C ILE A 74 -2.03 12.05 13.22
N LEU A 75 -3.21 11.96 13.82
CA LEU A 75 -4.31 12.88 13.53
C LEU A 75 -4.07 14.25 14.17
N ASP A 76 -3.46 14.26 15.36
CA ASP A 76 -3.29 15.43 16.22
C ASP A 76 -2.01 16.24 15.93
N ILE A 77 -1.13 15.73 15.05
CA ILE A 77 0.13 16.42 14.71
C ILE A 77 -0.06 17.50 13.65
N SER A 78 0.82 18.49 13.66
CA SER A 78 0.81 19.58 12.68
C SER A 78 1.06 19.08 11.25
N GLU A 79 0.59 19.84 10.24
CA GLU A 79 0.85 19.52 8.83
C GLU A 79 2.36 19.47 8.51
N LYS A 80 3.17 20.24 9.21
CA LYS A 80 4.65 20.17 9.10
C LYS A 80 5.19 18.82 9.55
N GLU A 81 4.63 18.24 10.59
CA GLU A 81 5.00 16.90 11.10
C GLU A 81 4.44 15.80 10.20
N LYS A 82 3.20 15.92 9.73
CA LYS A 82 2.62 14.99 8.74
C LYS A 82 3.47 14.89 7.47
N ARG A 83 4.01 16.03 6.97
CA ARG A 83 4.93 16.03 5.82
C ARG A 83 6.21 15.23 6.08
N LYS A 84 6.71 15.17 7.31
CA LYS A 84 7.88 14.35 7.67
C LYS A 84 7.56 12.85 7.72
N ILE A 85 6.29 12.50 7.92
CA ILE A 85 5.82 11.11 7.94
C ILE A 85 5.54 10.62 6.52
N ARG A 86 4.81 11.40 5.72
CA ARG A 86 4.48 11.07 4.33
C ARG A 86 5.75 10.84 3.52
N GLY A 87 5.86 9.70 2.87
CA GLY A 87 7.00 9.28 2.04
C GLY A 87 8.22 8.81 2.81
N ALA A 88 8.56 9.43 3.95
CA ALA A 88 9.77 9.05 4.71
C ALA A 88 9.52 7.98 5.78
N LYS A 89 8.32 7.92 6.34
CA LYS A 89 7.92 6.93 7.36
C LYS A 89 6.78 6.03 6.88
N ILE A 90 5.90 6.57 6.08
CA ILE A 90 4.82 5.84 5.43
C ILE A 90 4.89 6.16 3.94
N GLY A 91 5.36 5.18 3.14
CA GLY A 91 5.32 5.24 1.67
C GLY A 91 3.91 4.89 1.18
N MET A 92 3.55 5.35 -0.03
CA MET A 92 2.27 5.03 -0.64
C MET A 92 2.43 4.72 -2.12
N ILE A 93 1.87 3.59 -2.54
CA ILE A 93 1.67 3.21 -3.94
C ILE A 93 0.20 3.48 -4.26
N PHE A 94 -0.05 4.34 -5.25
CA PHE A 94 -1.40 4.67 -5.72
C PHE A 94 -1.89 3.65 -6.74
N GLN A 95 -3.21 3.52 -6.87
CA GLN A 95 -3.88 2.59 -7.77
C GLN A 95 -3.42 2.71 -9.22
N ASP A 96 -3.18 3.93 -9.69
CA ASP A 96 -2.61 4.23 -11.01
C ASP A 96 -1.27 4.97 -10.83
N ALA A 97 -0.18 4.20 -10.82
CA ALA A 97 1.15 4.79 -10.70
C ALA A 97 1.49 5.66 -11.93
N GLY A 98 1.01 5.30 -13.12
CA GLY A 98 1.23 6.10 -14.33
C GLY A 98 0.60 7.49 -14.23
N ALA A 99 -0.64 7.56 -13.74
CA ALA A 99 -1.33 8.84 -13.51
C ALA A 99 -0.73 9.65 -12.36
N SER A 100 -0.04 9.01 -11.42
CA SER A 100 0.63 9.70 -10.31
C SER A 100 1.97 10.34 -10.71
N LEU A 101 2.52 9.97 -11.88
CA LEU A 101 3.77 10.50 -12.41
C LEU A 101 3.51 11.69 -13.34
N SER A 102 4.34 12.73 -13.23
CA SER A 102 4.28 13.88 -14.13
C SER A 102 4.74 13.49 -15.55
N PRO A 103 3.89 13.58 -16.59
CA PRO A 103 4.25 13.15 -17.94
C PRO A 103 5.33 14.01 -18.60
N ILE A 104 5.53 15.25 -18.14
CA ILE A 104 6.47 16.21 -18.73
C ILE A 104 7.84 16.22 -18.03
N ARG A 105 8.09 15.30 -17.10
CA ARG A 105 9.34 15.21 -16.34
C ARG A 105 9.90 13.80 -16.41
N THR A 106 11.23 13.69 -16.48
CA THR A 106 11.87 12.37 -16.42
C THR A 106 11.65 11.70 -15.08
N ILE A 107 11.73 10.36 -15.06
CA ILE A 107 11.66 9.59 -13.81
C ILE A 107 12.74 10.06 -12.83
N GLY A 108 13.96 10.30 -13.32
CA GLY A 108 15.06 10.78 -12.50
C GLY A 108 14.82 12.14 -11.84
N ASP A 109 14.16 13.06 -12.53
CA ASP A 109 13.81 14.36 -11.96
C ASP A 109 12.76 14.25 -10.87
N GLN A 110 11.78 13.37 -11.05
CA GLN A 110 10.72 13.11 -10.06
C GLN A 110 11.26 12.41 -8.82
N ILE A 111 12.15 11.44 -9.00
CA ILE A 111 12.88 10.78 -7.91
C ILE A 111 13.70 11.81 -7.11
N TYR A 112 14.46 12.64 -7.80
CA TYR A 112 15.29 13.67 -7.16
C TYR A 112 14.44 14.66 -6.36
N GLU A 113 13.31 15.11 -6.90
CA GLU A 113 12.37 15.98 -6.20
C GLU A 113 11.77 15.34 -4.97
N SER A 114 11.31 14.07 -5.10
CA SER A 114 10.76 13.30 -3.98
C SER A 114 11.76 13.19 -2.82
N MET A 115 13.03 12.90 -3.11
CA MET A 115 14.08 12.85 -2.07
C MET A 115 14.34 14.21 -1.46
N ARG A 116 14.43 15.27 -2.28
CA ARG A 116 14.66 16.65 -1.80
C ARG A 116 13.56 17.18 -0.88
N ALA A 117 12.35 16.66 -1.00
CA ALA A 117 11.27 17.02 -0.10
C ALA A 117 11.53 16.59 1.37
N HIS A 118 12.43 15.62 1.58
CA HIS A 118 12.72 15.04 2.90
C HIS A 118 14.13 15.29 3.39
N GLU A 119 15.10 15.43 2.50
CA GLU A 119 16.52 15.59 2.87
C GLU A 119 17.27 16.49 1.89
N LYS A 120 18.40 17.07 2.37
CA LYS A 120 19.33 17.78 1.48
C LYS A 120 20.19 16.76 0.73
N VAL A 121 19.89 16.52 -0.54
CA VAL A 121 20.59 15.57 -1.40
C VAL A 121 20.98 16.24 -2.73
N SER A 122 22.15 15.91 -3.29
CA SER A 122 22.52 16.29 -4.65
C SER A 122 21.87 15.37 -5.67
N LYS A 123 21.67 15.82 -6.93
CA LYS A 123 21.10 14.99 -7.98
C LYS A 123 21.94 13.74 -8.25
N SER A 124 23.28 13.85 -8.16
CA SER A 124 24.19 12.71 -8.31
C SER A 124 24.02 11.68 -7.19
N ALA A 125 23.89 12.12 -5.94
CA ALA A 125 23.65 11.20 -4.81
C ALA A 125 22.25 10.55 -4.88
N ALA A 126 21.24 11.31 -5.28
CA ALA A 126 19.90 10.77 -5.52
C ALA A 126 19.90 9.72 -6.63
N LYS A 127 20.58 9.97 -7.75
CA LYS A 127 20.76 9.01 -8.83
C LYS A 127 21.42 7.72 -8.35
N LYS A 128 22.52 7.82 -7.59
CA LYS A 128 23.21 6.63 -7.05
C LYS A 128 22.27 5.77 -6.23
N ARG A 129 21.52 6.36 -5.30
CA ARG A 129 20.55 5.62 -4.46
C ARG A 129 19.41 5.02 -5.27
N ALA A 130 18.92 5.73 -6.29
CA ALA A 130 17.91 5.21 -7.20
C ALA A 130 18.42 4.00 -7.98
N MET A 131 19.66 4.04 -8.51
CA MET A 131 20.27 2.91 -9.20
C MET A 131 20.39 1.69 -8.28
N GLU A 132 20.87 1.86 -7.04
CA GLU A 132 20.96 0.80 -6.06
C GLU A 132 19.59 0.17 -5.75
N LEU A 133 18.52 0.97 -5.68
CA LEU A 133 17.16 0.47 -5.47
C LEU A 133 16.62 -0.23 -6.72
N PHE A 134 16.83 0.32 -7.91
CA PHE A 134 16.44 -0.29 -9.17
C PHE A 134 17.11 -1.65 -9.36
N ASP A 135 18.40 -1.79 -9.00
CA ASP A 135 19.12 -3.06 -9.06
C ASP A 135 18.51 -4.08 -8.08
N LYS A 136 18.18 -3.65 -6.85
CA LYS A 136 17.46 -4.48 -5.87
C LYS A 136 16.08 -4.93 -6.37
N LEU A 137 15.41 -4.12 -7.15
CA LEU A 137 14.12 -4.42 -7.78
C LEU A 137 14.26 -5.11 -9.16
N ASN A 138 15.50 -5.48 -9.58
CA ASN A 138 15.79 -6.15 -10.85
C ASN A 138 15.28 -5.39 -12.09
N PHE A 139 15.48 -4.07 -12.13
CA PHE A 139 15.30 -3.34 -13.39
C PHE A 139 16.41 -3.71 -14.36
N LYS A 140 16.06 -4.05 -15.62
CA LYS A 140 17.03 -4.51 -16.62
C LYS A 140 17.95 -3.41 -17.12
N ASP A 141 17.44 -2.16 -17.16
CA ASP A 141 18.16 -0.98 -17.67
C ASP A 141 17.79 0.22 -16.79
N SER A 142 18.43 0.28 -15.62
CA SER A 142 18.20 1.30 -14.60
C SER A 142 18.51 2.71 -15.11
N GLN A 143 19.55 2.84 -15.97
CA GLN A 143 19.93 4.13 -16.54
C GLN A 143 18.87 4.65 -17.51
N ARG A 144 18.38 3.79 -18.40
CA ARG A 144 17.30 4.15 -19.33
C ARG A 144 16.04 4.57 -18.57
N VAL A 145 15.65 3.83 -17.53
CA VAL A 145 14.47 4.18 -16.72
C VAL A 145 14.64 5.54 -16.05
N TRP A 146 15.81 5.84 -15.52
CA TRP A 146 16.10 7.15 -14.92
C TRP A 146 15.92 8.31 -15.92
N ASP A 147 16.37 8.12 -17.18
CA ASP A 147 16.34 9.15 -18.21
C ASP A 147 15.00 9.21 -18.98
N SER A 148 14.13 8.20 -18.82
CA SER A 148 12.83 8.11 -19.51
C SER A 148 11.78 9.04 -18.91
N TYR A 149 10.83 9.44 -19.74
CA TYR A 149 9.55 9.99 -19.34
C TYR A 149 8.54 8.86 -19.06
N PRO A 150 7.49 9.09 -18.22
CA PRO A 150 6.49 8.05 -17.93
C PRO A 150 5.82 7.44 -19.17
N PHE A 151 5.54 8.24 -20.20
CA PHE A 151 4.90 7.77 -21.44
C PHE A 151 5.80 6.88 -22.32
N GLU A 152 7.11 6.86 -22.09
CA GLU A 152 8.06 5.97 -22.77
C GLU A 152 8.16 4.58 -22.10
N LEU A 153 7.52 4.41 -20.94
CA LEU A 153 7.51 3.18 -20.16
C LEU A 153 6.17 2.44 -20.33
N SER A 154 6.20 1.11 -20.25
CA SER A 154 4.96 0.34 -20.19
C SER A 154 4.22 0.58 -18.86
N GLY A 155 2.91 0.28 -18.79
CA GLY A 155 2.12 0.41 -17.56
C GLY A 155 2.74 -0.37 -16.38
N GLY A 156 3.22 -1.59 -16.63
CA GLY A 156 3.91 -2.37 -15.61
C GLY A 156 5.25 -1.76 -15.18
N MET A 157 5.98 -1.09 -16.09
CA MET A 157 7.19 -0.36 -15.72
C MET A 157 6.87 0.89 -14.89
N ASN A 158 5.83 1.64 -15.24
CA ASN A 158 5.37 2.79 -14.45
C ASN A 158 4.96 2.35 -13.04
N GLN A 159 4.25 1.22 -12.91
CA GLN A 159 3.90 0.65 -11.60
C GLN A 159 5.14 0.35 -10.76
N ARG A 160 6.14 -0.29 -11.35
CA ARG A 160 7.41 -0.60 -10.67
C ARG A 160 8.20 0.66 -10.29
N VAL A 161 8.19 1.67 -11.13
CA VAL A 161 8.76 3.00 -10.83
C VAL A 161 8.01 3.63 -9.65
N GLY A 162 6.67 3.57 -9.62
CA GLY A 162 5.88 4.03 -8.47
C GLY A 162 6.25 3.33 -7.17
N ILE A 163 6.45 2.01 -7.21
CA ILE A 163 6.95 1.22 -6.07
C ILE A 163 8.33 1.71 -5.64
N ALA A 164 9.25 1.90 -6.59
CA ALA A 164 10.60 2.39 -6.29
C ALA A 164 10.56 3.78 -5.65
N ILE A 165 9.74 4.70 -6.18
CA ILE A 165 9.59 6.06 -5.61
C ILE A 165 9.05 5.97 -4.17
N ALA A 166 8.04 5.15 -3.91
CA ALA A 166 7.48 4.97 -2.57
C ALA A 166 8.51 4.41 -1.57
N MET A 167 9.52 3.69 -2.06
CA MET A 167 10.57 3.06 -1.24
C MET A 167 11.89 3.84 -1.15
N LEU A 168 12.03 4.98 -1.83
CA LEU A 168 13.30 5.76 -1.87
C LEU A 168 13.85 6.14 -0.50
N MET A 169 12.97 6.40 0.46
CA MET A 169 13.31 6.78 1.83
C MET A 169 13.37 5.57 2.78
N ASN A 170 13.26 4.34 2.27
CA ASN A 170 13.16 3.09 3.05
C ASN A 170 12.12 3.20 4.17
N PRO A 171 10.87 3.56 3.87
CA PRO A 171 9.85 3.74 4.88
C PRO A 171 9.56 2.42 5.61
N PRO A 172 9.41 2.44 6.94
CA PRO A 172 9.05 1.23 7.70
C PRO A 172 7.62 0.74 7.44
N ILE A 173 6.75 1.57 6.84
CA ILE A 173 5.39 1.19 6.41
C ILE A 173 5.20 1.56 4.95
N LEU A 174 4.58 0.66 4.19
CA LEU A 174 4.15 0.89 2.80
C LEU A 174 2.65 0.63 2.69
N PHE A 175 1.90 1.65 2.30
CA PHE A 175 0.51 1.50 1.86
C PHE A 175 0.48 1.24 0.36
N ALA A 176 -0.29 0.26 -0.07
CA ALA A 176 -0.45 -0.10 -1.47
C ALA A 176 -1.96 -0.16 -1.82
N ASP A 177 -2.44 0.85 -2.52
CA ASP A 177 -3.84 0.97 -2.94
C ASP A 177 -3.99 0.30 -4.32
N GLU A 178 -4.56 -0.89 -4.34
CA GLU A 178 -4.77 -1.72 -5.52
C GLU A 178 -3.54 -1.81 -6.48
N PRO A 179 -2.35 -2.16 -5.96
CA PRO A 179 -1.09 -2.04 -6.70
C PRO A 179 -0.99 -2.95 -7.93
N THR A 180 -1.93 -3.87 -8.11
CA THR A 180 -1.95 -4.83 -9.21
C THR A 180 -3.17 -4.68 -10.12
N SER A 181 -4.06 -3.73 -9.85
CA SER A 181 -5.21 -3.44 -10.71
C SER A 181 -4.75 -2.98 -12.10
N ALA A 182 -5.52 -3.34 -13.13
CA ALA A 182 -5.23 -3.01 -14.52
C ALA A 182 -3.90 -3.57 -15.10
N LEU A 183 -3.25 -4.52 -14.40
CA LEU A 183 -2.06 -5.22 -14.87
C LEU A 183 -2.40 -6.62 -15.38
N ASP A 184 -1.69 -7.08 -16.40
CA ASP A 184 -1.77 -8.49 -16.80
C ASP A 184 -1.21 -9.42 -15.72
N VAL A 185 -1.61 -10.71 -15.76
CA VAL A 185 -1.28 -11.70 -14.73
C VAL A 185 0.24 -11.87 -14.52
N SER A 186 1.05 -11.67 -15.59
CA SER A 186 2.50 -11.84 -15.51
C SER A 186 3.14 -10.68 -14.76
N VAL A 187 2.71 -9.46 -15.02
CA VAL A 187 3.15 -8.24 -14.33
C VAL A 187 2.63 -8.20 -12.90
N GLN A 188 1.38 -8.62 -12.66
CA GLN A 188 0.84 -8.80 -11.30
C GLN A 188 1.76 -9.66 -10.42
N ARG A 189 2.12 -10.86 -10.92
CA ARG A 189 3.04 -11.77 -10.20
C ARG A 189 4.39 -11.13 -9.93
N GLN A 190 4.89 -10.32 -10.85
CA GLN A 190 6.15 -9.61 -10.68
C GLN A 190 6.05 -8.56 -9.57
N VAL A 191 4.99 -7.74 -9.57
CA VAL A 191 4.72 -6.73 -8.53
C VAL A 191 4.63 -7.38 -7.14
N ILE A 192 3.90 -8.50 -7.01
CA ILE A 192 3.80 -9.25 -5.76
C ILE A 192 5.18 -9.70 -5.29
N LYS A 193 6.00 -10.27 -6.17
CA LYS A 193 7.37 -10.71 -5.83
C LYS A 193 8.24 -9.54 -5.39
N GLU A 194 8.12 -8.39 -6.04
CA GLU A 194 8.85 -7.18 -5.67
C GLU A 194 8.45 -6.67 -4.28
N MET A 195 7.16 -6.64 -3.98
CA MET A 195 6.67 -6.22 -2.66
C MET A 195 7.12 -7.19 -1.55
N LEU A 196 7.06 -8.50 -1.78
CA LEU A 196 7.62 -9.49 -0.85
C LEU A 196 9.13 -9.31 -0.66
N ARG A 197 9.87 -9.05 -1.73
CA ARG A 197 11.31 -8.76 -1.67
C ARG A 197 11.61 -7.48 -0.89
N LEU A 198 10.80 -6.44 -1.02
CA LEU A 198 10.95 -5.22 -0.21
C LEU A 198 10.76 -5.50 1.29
N ARG A 199 9.77 -6.31 1.64
CA ARG A 199 9.57 -6.80 3.01
C ARG A 199 10.81 -7.52 3.53
N GLU A 200 11.37 -8.46 2.75
CA GLU A 200 12.54 -9.24 3.13
C GLU A 200 13.81 -8.38 3.27
N LEU A 201 14.05 -7.46 2.34
CA LEU A 201 15.26 -6.65 2.30
C LEU A 201 15.27 -5.49 3.32
N PHE A 202 14.12 -4.91 3.59
CA PHE A 202 14.01 -3.67 4.38
C PHE A 202 13.20 -3.84 5.68
N GLY A 203 12.56 -4.99 5.89
CA GLY A 203 11.66 -5.19 7.04
C GLY A 203 10.40 -4.31 6.98
N THR A 204 10.04 -3.79 5.78
CA THR A 204 8.90 -2.90 5.61
C THR A 204 7.59 -3.64 5.89
N ALA A 205 6.77 -3.08 6.79
CA ALA A 205 5.40 -3.54 6.98
C ALA A 205 4.51 -3.01 5.86
N ILE A 206 3.55 -3.81 5.39
CA ILE A 206 2.74 -3.46 4.21
C ILE A 206 1.25 -3.54 4.56
N VAL A 207 0.49 -2.52 4.22
CA VAL A 207 -0.98 -2.60 4.13
C VAL A 207 -1.36 -2.61 2.66
N ILE A 208 -1.85 -3.74 2.17
CA ILE A 208 -2.28 -3.88 0.79
C ILE A 208 -3.81 -3.85 0.71
N VAL A 209 -4.33 -2.85 0.01
CA VAL A 209 -5.75 -2.74 -0.35
C VAL A 209 -5.95 -3.41 -1.69
N THR A 210 -6.82 -4.41 -1.75
CA THR A 210 -7.15 -5.09 -3.01
C THR A 210 -8.50 -5.79 -2.91
N HIS A 211 -9.13 -5.98 -4.07
CA HIS A 211 -10.28 -6.88 -4.22
C HIS A 211 -9.85 -8.27 -4.75
N ASP A 212 -8.57 -8.45 -5.11
CA ASP A 212 -8.03 -9.73 -5.58
C ASP A 212 -7.56 -10.60 -4.40
N ILE A 213 -8.37 -11.60 -4.06
CA ILE A 213 -8.06 -12.57 -3.00
C ILE A 213 -6.81 -13.40 -3.33
N GLY A 214 -6.47 -13.58 -4.62
CA GLY A 214 -5.25 -14.26 -5.04
C GLY A 214 -4.00 -13.54 -4.58
N VAL A 215 -4.00 -12.21 -4.65
CA VAL A 215 -2.93 -11.35 -4.14
C VAL A 215 -2.79 -11.49 -2.63
N VAL A 216 -3.91 -11.38 -1.90
CA VAL A 216 -3.92 -11.50 -0.44
C VAL A 216 -3.41 -12.87 0.01
N ARG A 217 -3.90 -13.94 -0.63
CA ARG A 217 -3.46 -15.32 -0.36
C ARG A 217 -1.96 -15.53 -0.61
N ALA A 218 -1.39 -14.78 -1.55
CA ALA A 218 0.02 -14.90 -1.93
C ALA A 218 0.97 -14.20 -0.98
N MET A 219 0.51 -13.18 -0.21
CA MET A 219 1.44 -12.34 0.52
C MET A 219 1.00 -11.89 1.92
N ALA A 220 -0.30 -11.92 2.26
CA ALA A 220 -0.76 -11.40 3.55
C ALA A 220 -0.53 -12.36 4.71
N ASP A 221 -0.10 -11.82 5.85
CA ASP A 221 0.00 -12.52 7.13
C ASP A 221 -1.33 -12.42 7.89
N THR A 222 -1.98 -11.25 7.83
CA THR A 222 -3.29 -10.98 8.41
C THR A 222 -4.24 -10.41 7.37
N VAL A 223 -5.54 -10.60 7.55
CA VAL A 223 -6.58 -10.10 6.65
C VAL A 223 -7.65 -9.38 7.45
N LEU A 224 -8.04 -8.20 6.98
CA LEU A 224 -9.21 -7.47 7.43
C LEU A 224 -10.21 -7.38 6.28
N VAL A 225 -11.40 -7.93 6.50
CA VAL A 225 -12.50 -7.88 5.53
C VAL A 225 -13.42 -6.73 5.89
N LEU A 226 -13.59 -5.81 4.94
CA LEU A 226 -14.42 -4.62 5.10
C LEU A 226 -15.66 -4.70 4.23
N LYS A 227 -16.84 -4.45 4.82
CA LYS A 227 -18.11 -4.34 4.13
C LYS A 227 -18.86 -3.11 4.63
N ASP A 228 -19.35 -2.28 3.71
CA ASP A 228 -20.15 -1.09 4.04
C ASP A 228 -19.51 -0.23 5.16
N GLY A 229 -18.18 -0.04 5.09
CA GLY A 229 -17.41 0.73 6.07
C GLY A 229 -17.16 0.02 7.41
N LYS A 230 -17.56 -1.23 7.59
CA LYS A 230 -17.41 -1.99 8.85
C LYS A 230 -16.50 -3.18 8.68
N THR A 231 -15.74 -3.49 9.72
CA THR A 231 -15.01 -4.76 9.81
C THR A 231 -16.01 -5.90 10.02
N VAL A 232 -16.03 -6.87 9.11
CA VAL A 232 -16.86 -8.08 9.23
C VAL A 232 -16.05 -9.29 9.67
N GLU A 233 -14.76 -9.32 9.31
CA GLU A 233 -13.85 -10.37 9.77
C GLU A 233 -12.42 -9.84 9.82
N TYR A 234 -11.64 -10.22 10.85
CA TYR A 234 -10.23 -9.84 11.01
C TYR A 234 -9.45 -10.95 11.69
N GLY A 235 -8.30 -11.30 11.16
CA GLY A 235 -7.46 -12.34 11.76
C GLY A 235 -6.32 -12.81 10.86
N GLU A 236 -5.66 -13.90 11.27
CA GLU A 236 -4.62 -14.56 10.50
C GLU A 236 -5.12 -14.96 9.11
N ALA A 237 -4.34 -14.66 8.07
CA ALA A 237 -4.74 -14.89 6.68
C ALA A 237 -5.10 -16.35 6.41
N GLY A 238 -4.34 -17.29 6.99
CA GLY A 238 -4.62 -18.73 6.87
C GLY A 238 -6.00 -19.13 7.37
N LYS A 239 -6.45 -18.54 8.49
CA LYS A 239 -7.78 -18.78 9.07
C LYS A 239 -8.88 -18.14 8.25
N VAL A 240 -8.80 -16.80 8.05
CA VAL A 240 -9.83 -16.04 7.35
C VAL A 240 -10.07 -16.56 5.93
N LEU A 241 -9.00 -16.94 5.20
CA LEU A 241 -9.09 -17.36 3.80
C LEU A 241 -9.47 -18.84 3.61
N ASN A 242 -9.30 -19.71 4.61
CA ASN A 242 -9.60 -21.14 4.47
C ASN A 242 -10.82 -21.58 5.29
N ASP A 243 -11.10 -20.90 6.40
CA ASP A 243 -12.25 -21.17 7.28
C ASP A 243 -12.95 -19.87 7.72
N PRO A 244 -13.49 -19.09 6.75
CA PRO A 244 -14.17 -17.83 7.04
C PRO A 244 -15.41 -18.06 7.90
N GLN A 245 -15.63 -17.22 8.88
CA GLN A 245 -16.79 -17.31 9.78
C GLN A 245 -17.95 -16.45 9.28
N ASP A 246 -17.66 -15.26 8.76
CA ASP A 246 -18.68 -14.33 8.29
C ASP A 246 -19.29 -14.75 6.94
N PRO A 247 -20.63 -14.68 6.76
CA PRO A 247 -21.31 -15.03 5.50
C PRO A 247 -20.85 -14.19 4.30
N TYR A 248 -20.51 -12.91 4.51
CA TYR A 248 -20.01 -12.07 3.44
C TYR A 248 -18.60 -12.49 3.01
N THR A 249 -17.71 -12.80 3.95
CA THR A 249 -16.38 -13.35 3.65
C THR A 249 -16.49 -14.63 2.84
N LYS A 250 -17.39 -15.55 3.24
CA LYS A 250 -17.67 -16.80 2.48
C LYS A 250 -18.08 -16.49 1.04
N LYS A 251 -19.01 -15.54 0.85
CA LYS A 251 -19.47 -15.11 -0.47
C LYS A 251 -18.31 -14.49 -1.29
N LEU A 252 -17.52 -13.60 -0.68
CA LEU A 252 -16.38 -12.95 -1.32
C LEU A 252 -15.35 -13.98 -1.81
N LEU A 253 -15.01 -14.96 -0.99
CA LEU A 253 -14.05 -16.02 -1.31
C LEU A 253 -14.61 -17.02 -2.36
N SER A 254 -15.92 -17.28 -2.37
CA SER A 254 -16.53 -18.17 -3.35
C SER A 254 -16.61 -17.58 -4.76
N ALA A 255 -16.58 -16.25 -4.89
CA ALA A 255 -16.59 -15.55 -6.17
C ALA A 255 -15.23 -15.65 -6.92
N VAL A 256 -14.17 -16.07 -6.24
CA VAL A 256 -12.84 -16.27 -6.86
C VAL A 256 -12.82 -17.55 -7.68
N PRO A 257 -12.55 -17.51 -9.00
CA PRO A 257 -12.47 -18.70 -9.82
C PRO A 257 -11.36 -19.64 -9.32
N ARG A 258 -11.71 -20.85 -8.90
CA ARG A 258 -10.74 -21.89 -8.57
C ARG A 258 -10.40 -22.66 -9.84
N LEU A 259 -9.16 -22.58 -10.31
CA LEU A 259 -8.67 -23.51 -11.33
C LEU A 259 -8.70 -24.92 -10.73
N LYS A 260 -9.66 -25.76 -11.16
CA LYS A 260 -9.63 -27.19 -10.84
C LYS A 260 -8.35 -27.77 -11.47
N ARG A 261 -7.38 -28.17 -10.65
CA ARG A 261 -6.30 -29.05 -11.13
C ARG A 261 -6.98 -30.30 -11.69
N LYS A 262 -6.87 -30.55 -13.00
CA LYS A 262 -7.19 -31.88 -13.54
C LYS A 262 -6.24 -32.84 -12.84
N GLU A 263 -6.76 -33.70 -12.00
CA GLU A 263 -6.03 -34.89 -11.57
C GLU A 263 -5.61 -35.63 -12.83
N LYS A 264 -4.31 -35.79 -12.99
CA LYS A 264 -3.78 -36.66 -14.05
C LYS A 264 -4.23 -38.10 -13.65
N ALA A 265 -5.13 -38.65 -14.46
CA ALA A 265 -5.42 -40.07 -14.47
C ALA A 265 -4.21 -40.90 -14.90
#